data_bbf4607919c0cc72cb11e01f4b04e685
#
_entry.id   bbf4607919c0cc72cb11e01f4b04e685
#
_cell.length_a   1.000
_cell.length_b   1.000
_cell.length_c   1.000
_cell.angle_alpha   90.00
_cell.angle_beta   90.00
_cell.angle_gamma   90.00
#
_symmetry.space_group_name_H-M   'P 1'
#
loop_
_entity.id
_entity.type
_entity.pdbx_description
1 polymer ?
#
loop_
_entity_poly.entity_id
_entity_poly.type
_entity_poly.pdbx_seq_one_letter_code
_entity_poly.pdbx_strand_id
1 'polypeptide(L)'
;PLPDEKINELTFETPQLKNLIEFAGTSSEPVKNITIQGIELTQTIRTFMEQYEPLLRSDWTIYRGGTVVFRGTEKCALRDCYIHNVGGNGVFFDKYNRYSAVTGSYLTSIGASAICFVGDVAGVRSPSFRYGKFVPLDKMDYTKGPQNDNHPAYCEVSDNLICTIGLFEKQITGVELSMCRNITVSHNSIYNTPRAGINISEGTWGGHIIEYNDIFNTVKETGDHGTINSWGRDRFWHPNYNIMTQITNEKPALILADVVEPIIIRHNRLRCDRGWDIDLDDGSSNYQIYNNLCLNGGIKLREGFYRTVENNIICLLYTSDAA
;
A
#
# COMPACT_ATOMS: atom_id res chain seq x y z
N PRO A 1 24.44 20.35 -13.92
CA PRO A 1 25.79 20.28 -14.52
C PRO A 1 26.84 20.21 -13.42
N LEU A 2 27.95 19.52 -13.68
CA LEU A 2 29.11 19.54 -12.82
C LEU A 2 29.85 20.88 -12.96
N PRO A 3 30.68 21.27 -11.96
CA PRO A 3 31.31 22.60 -11.97
C PRO A 3 32.10 22.95 -13.23
N ASP A 4 32.63 21.93 -13.92
CA ASP A 4 33.49 22.11 -15.13
C ASP A 4 32.71 21.96 -16.44
N GLU A 5 31.38 21.68 -16.39
CA GLU A 5 30.56 21.53 -17.60
C GLU A 5 30.06 22.89 -18.11
N LYS A 6 30.25 23.13 -19.38
CA LYS A 6 29.73 24.33 -20.04
C LYS A 6 28.27 24.13 -20.37
N ILE A 7 27.39 24.83 -19.68
CA ILE A 7 25.90 24.70 -19.81
C ILE A 7 25.44 24.79 -21.27
N ASN A 8 26.06 25.64 -22.06
CA ASN A 8 25.68 25.85 -23.48
C ASN A 8 26.07 24.70 -24.42
N GLU A 9 26.89 23.74 -23.94
CA GLU A 9 27.30 22.56 -24.69
C GLU A 9 26.49 21.30 -24.26
N LEU A 10 25.59 21.43 -23.27
CA LEU A 10 24.79 20.34 -22.76
C LEU A 10 23.44 20.24 -23.50
N THR A 11 23.01 19.01 -23.72
CA THR A 11 21.64 18.71 -24.15
C THR A 11 20.79 18.43 -22.90
N PHE A 12 19.66 19.13 -22.79
CA PHE A 12 18.71 18.95 -21.70
C PHE A 12 17.44 18.28 -22.23
N GLU A 13 17.04 17.20 -21.57
CA GLU A 13 15.75 16.55 -21.79
C GLU A 13 14.80 16.91 -20.66
N THR A 14 13.58 17.34 -21.01
CA THR A 14 12.54 17.65 -20.03
C THR A 14 11.33 16.74 -20.23
N PRO A 15 10.92 15.97 -19.24
CA PRO A 15 9.74 15.13 -19.34
C PRO A 15 8.47 15.99 -19.51
N GLN A 16 7.51 15.49 -20.27
CA GLN A 16 6.23 16.17 -20.52
C GLN A 16 5.03 15.37 -20.04
N LEU A 17 5.18 14.04 -19.90
CA LEU A 17 4.08 13.14 -19.59
C LEU A 17 4.12 12.70 -18.13
N LYS A 18 2.96 12.59 -17.50
CA LYS A 18 2.77 11.99 -16.17
C LYS A 18 2.67 10.47 -16.26
N ASN A 19 1.93 9.99 -17.26
CA ASN A 19 1.71 8.58 -17.54
C ASN A 19 2.30 8.27 -18.93
N LEU A 20 3.00 7.15 -19.06
CA LEU A 20 3.52 6.66 -20.33
C LEU A 20 2.59 5.62 -20.96
N ILE A 21 1.94 4.81 -20.12
CA ILE A 21 1.02 3.77 -20.56
C ILE A 21 -0.24 3.84 -19.70
N GLU A 22 -1.40 3.79 -20.34
CA GLU A 22 -2.69 3.73 -19.67
C GLU A 22 -3.57 2.63 -20.28
N PHE A 23 -3.99 1.67 -19.47
CA PHE A 23 -5.08 0.77 -19.77
C PHE A 23 -6.38 1.47 -19.36
N ALA A 24 -7.19 1.87 -20.31
CA ALA A 24 -8.38 2.71 -20.10
C ALA A 24 -9.67 1.92 -20.40
N GLY A 25 -10.10 1.11 -19.43
CA GLY A 25 -11.36 0.39 -19.46
C GLY A 25 -12.30 0.82 -18.34
N THR A 26 -13.40 0.09 -18.19
CA THR A 26 -14.38 0.22 -17.12
C THR A 26 -14.74 -1.14 -16.54
N SER A 27 -15.51 -1.21 -15.48
CA SER A 27 -16.02 -2.50 -14.94
C SER A 27 -16.98 -3.21 -15.89
N SER A 28 -17.70 -2.48 -16.75
CA SER A 28 -18.61 -3.04 -17.75
C SER A 28 -17.90 -3.41 -19.07
N GLU A 29 -16.84 -2.70 -19.41
CA GLU A 29 -16.04 -2.90 -20.61
C GLU A 29 -14.53 -2.89 -20.27
N PRO A 30 -14.04 -3.93 -19.59
CA PRO A 30 -12.65 -3.97 -19.17
C PRO A 30 -11.70 -4.29 -20.32
N VAL A 31 -10.51 -3.68 -20.26
CA VAL A 31 -9.37 -4.09 -21.09
C VAL A 31 -8.89 -5.46 -20.60
N LYS A 32 -8.73 -6.43 -21.50
CA LYS A 32 -8.45 -7.82 -21.10
C LYS A 32 -7.24 -8.44 -21.79
N ASN A 33 -6.53 -9.30 -21.05
CA ASN A 33 -5.51 -10.21 -21.59
C ASN A 33 -4.38 -9.49 -22.34
N ILE A 34 -3.96 -8.31 -21.88
CA ILE A 34 -2.83 -7.58 -22.44
C ILE A 34 -1.65 -7.69 -21.49
N THR A 35 -0.51 -8.14 -22.01
CA THR A 35 0.76 -8.15 -21.30
C THR A 35 1.75 -7.21 -21.98
N ILE A 36 2.35 -6.32 -21.19
CA ILE A 36 3.50 -5.52 -21.60
C ILE A 36 4.72 -6.16 -20.95
N GLN A 37 5.74 -6.46 -21.76
CA GLN A 37 6.89 -7.21 -21.26
C GLN A 37 8.22 -6.69 -21.84
N GLY A 38 9.26 -6.68 -21.01
CA GLY A 38 10.64 -6.47 -21.44
C GLY A 38 10.95 -5.06 -21.92
N ILE A 39 10.22 -4.04 -21.45
CA ILE A 39 10.45 -2.65 -21.86
C ILE A 39 11.01 -1.81 -20.71
N GLU A 40 11.70 -0.76 -21.10
CA GLU A 40 12.18 0.30 -20.22
C GLU A 40 11.22 1.49 -20.23
N LEU A 41 10.85 1.98 -19.05
CA LEU A 41 9.96 3.12 -18.86
C LEU A 41 10.65 4.14 -17.94
N THR A 42 10.84 5.35 -18.43
CA THR A 42 11.62 6.36 -17.71
C THR A 42 11.13 7.78 -18.00
N GLN A 43 11.58 8.74 -17.20
CA GLN A 43 11.45 10.18 -17.44
C GLN A 43 10.01 10.69 -17.51
N THR A 44 9.21 10.44 -16.45
CA THR A 44 7.93 11.14 -16.28
C THR A 44 8.11 12.41 -15.44
N ILE A 45 7.19 13.38 -15.57
CA ILE A 45 7.21 14.59 -14.75
C ILE A 45 6.86 14.27 -13.30
N ARG A 46 7.26 15.16 -12.41
CA ARG A 46 6.93 15.09 -10.98
C ARG A 46 5.45 15.40 -10.75
N THR A 47 4.81 14.64 -9.84
CA THR A 47 3.39 14.78 -9.54
C THR A 47 3.11 15.46 -8.20
N PHE A 48 4.12 15.82 -7.41
CA PHE A 48 3.95 16.38 -6.06
C PHE A 48 3.18 17.71 -5.99
N MET A 49 3.02 18.42 -7.12
CA MET A 49 2.21 19.65 -7.24
C MET A 49 0.82 19.42 -7.83
N GLU A 50 0.46 18.17 -8.09
CA GLU A 50 -0.85 17.80 -8.62
C GLU A 50 -1.90 17.72 -7.51
N GLN A 51 -3.15 17.47 -7.89
CA GLN A 51 -4.22 17.27 -6.93
C GLN A 51 -4.10 15.89 -6.28
N TYR A 52 -4.09 15.88 -4.96
CA TYR A 52 -4.10 14.69 -4.14
C TYR A 52 -5.47 14.49 -3.50
N GLU A 53 -5.86 13.24 -3.33
CA GLU A 53 -7.04 12.87 -2.56
C GLU A 53 -6.64 12.24 -1.22
N PRO A 54 -7.38 12.49 -0.14
CA PRO A 54 -7.14 11.81 1.13
C PRO A 54 -7.53 10.34 1.01
N LEU A 55 -6.71 9.47 1.59
CA LEU A 55 -7.09 8.09 1.84
C LEU A 55 -8.11 8.00 3.00
N LEU A 56 -8.79 6.89 3.07
CA LEU A 56 -9.87 6.67 4.03
C LEU A 56 -9.36 6.76 5.47
N ARG A 57 -10.03 7.55 6.32
CA ARG A 57 -9.72 7.80 7.74
C ARG A 57 -8.25 8.08 8.04
N SER A 58 -7.56 8.66 7.10
CA SER A 58 -6.13 8.78 7.11
C SER A 58 -5.65 10.23 7.28
N ASP A 59 -4.41 10.33 7.65
CA ASP A 59 -3.55 11.51 7.55
C ASP A 59 -2.67 11.46 6.28
N TRP A 60 -2.95 10.54 5.41
CA TRP A 60 -2.23 10.31 4.15
C TRP A 60 -3.08 10.70 2.94
N THR A 61 -2.42 11.29 1.95
CA THR A 61 -3.01 11.64 0.65
C THR A 61 -2.24 10.96 -0.48
N ILE A 62 -2.92 10.67 -1.58
CA ILE A 62 -2.32 10.01 -2.75
C ILE A 62 -2.68 10.72 -4.05
N TYR A 63 -1.72 10.78 -4.98
CA TYR A 63 -1.98 11.14 -6.37
C TYR A 63 -2.48 9.92 -7.13
N ARG A 64 -3.65 10.03 -7.77
CA ARG A 64 -4.27 8.94 -8.52
C ARG A 64 -3.73 8.89 -9.95
N GLY A 65 -2.59 8.25 -10.12
CA GLY A 65 -1.88 8.08 -11.38
C GLY A 65 -0.47 7.54 -11.18
N GLY A 66 0.20 7.22 -12.26
CA GLY A 66 1.55 6.65 -12.24
C GLY A 66 2.13 6.51 -13.65
N THR A 67 3.38 6.09 -13.77
CA THR A 67 4.03 5.86 -15.07
C THR A 67 3.24 4.87 -15.93
N VAL A 68 2.72 3.80 -15.28
CA VAL A 68 1.76 2.86 -15.89
C VAL A 68 0.48 2.88 -15.07
N VAL A 69 -0.66 3.11 -15.70
CA VAL A 69 -1.97 3.14 -15.06
C VAL A 69 -2.83 1.99 -15.58
N PHE A 70 -3.33 1.18 -14.66
CA PHE A 70 -4.33 0.14 -14.91
C PHE A 70 -5.68 0.64 -14.43
N ARG A 71 -6.61 0.90 -15.33
CA ARG A 71 -7.99 1.27 -15.03
C ARG A 71 -8.94 0.38 -15.78
N GLY A 72 -9.83 -0.30 -15.07
CA GLY A 72 -10.80 -1.21 -15.69
C GLY A 72 -10.12 -2.36 -16.43
N THR A 73 -9.28 -3.14 -15.75
CA THR A 73 -8.53 -4.24 -16.39
C THR A 73 -8.90 -5.61 -15.85
N GLU A 74 -8.80 -6.63 -16.71
CA GLU A 74 -8.88 -8.04 -16.33
C GLU A 74 -7.75 -8.84 -16.99
N LYS A 75 -6.99 -9.58 -16.18
CA LYS A 75 -5.88 -10.42 -16.66
C LYS A 75 -4.86 -9.66 -17.51
N CYS A 76 -4.57 -8.42 -17.14
CA CYS A 76 -3.52 -7.62 -17.76
C CYS A 76 -2.26 -7.66 -16.89
N ALA A 77 -1.09 -7.55 -17.50
CA ALA A 77 0.16 -7.64 -16.76
C ALA A 77 1.25 -6.71 -17.29
N LEU A 78 2.13 -6.32 -16.36
CA LEU A 78 3.43 -5.74 -16.62
C LEU A 78 4.48 -6.77 -16.17
N ARG A 79 5.34 -7.22 -17.07
CA ARG A 79 6.32 -8.28 -16.82
C ARG A 79 7.72 -7.91 -17.26
N ASP A 80 8.72 -8.29 -16.46
CA ASP A 80 10.13 -8.15 -16.83
C ASP A 80 10.50 -6.76 -17.34
N CYS A 81 9.88 -5.72 -16.76
CA CYS A 81 10.07 -4.33 -17.17
C CYS A 81 11.04 -3.60 -16.24
N TYR A 82 11.68 -2.56 -16.77
CA TYR A 82 12.54 -1.67 -16.01
C TYR A 82 11.90 -0.29 -15.92
N ILE A 83 11.46 0.11 -14.71
CA ILE A 83 10.86 1.43 -14.44
C ILE A 83 11.80 2.22 -13.57
N HIS A 84 12.29 3.36 -14.07
CA HIS A 84 13.24 4.16 -13.31
C HIS A 84 13.21 5.64 -13.66
N ASN A 85 13.75 6.48 -12.77
CA ASN A 85 13.83 7.94 -12.95
C ASN A 85 12.47 8.56 -13.32
N VAL A 86 11.42 8.15 -12.64
CA VAL A 86 10.05 8.64 -12.85
C VAL A 86 9.63 9.59 -11.75
N GLY A 87 8.85 10.60 -12.09
CA GLY A 87 8.57 11.73 -11.20
C GLY A 87 7.44 11.52 -10.19
N GLY A 88 6.57 10.54 -10.40
CA GLY A 88 5.44 10.18 -9.54
C GLY A 88 5.45 8.72 -9.12
N ASN A 89 4.25 8.10 -9.03
CA ASN A 89 4.14 6.66 -8.77
C ASN A 89 4.63 5.83 -9.98
N GLY A 90 5.16 4.65 -9.72
CA GLY A 90 5.58 3.74 -10.78
C GLY A 90 4.38 3.10 -11.49
N VAL A 91 3.64 2.24 -10.81
CA VAL A 91 2.46 1.56 -11.35
C VAL A 91 1.25 1.85 -10.46
N PHE A 92 0.12 2.16 -11.07
CA PHE A 92 -1.10 2.51 -10.35
C PHE A 92 -2.31 1.71 -10.86
N PHE A 93 -2.88 0.88 -9.99
CA PHE A 93 -4.14 0.18 -10.23
C PHE A 93 -5.29 1.03 -9.70
N ASP A 94 -6.01 1.69 -10.60
CA ASP A 94 -7.07 2.62 -10.31
C ASP A 94 -8.43 1.94 -10.39
N LYS A 95 -9.18 1.92 -9.27
CA LYS A 95 -10.57 1.42 -9.21
C LYS A 95 -10.67 -0.06 -9.63
N TYR A 96 -11.61 -0.39 -10.51
CA TYR A 96 -11.86 -1.77 -10.95
C TYR A 96 -10.66 -2.38 -11.67
N ASN A 97 -10.07 -3.42 -11.08
CA ASN A 97 -9.03 -4.24 -11.71
C ASN A 97 -9.16 -5.67 -11.17
N ARG A 98 -9.02 -6.69 -12.02
CA ARG A 98 -9.13 -8.11 -11.64
C ARG A 98 -8.03 -8.94 -12.28
N TYR A 99 -7.42 -9.80 -11.46
CA TYR A 99 -6.45 -10.78 -11.94
C TYR A 99 -5.29 -10.19 -12.75
N SER A 100 -4.97 -8.94 -12.49
CA SER A 100 -3.88 -8.21 -13.15
C SER A 100 -2.63 -8.23 -12.29
N ALA A 101 -1.44 -8.11 -12.92
CA ALA A 101 -0.20 -8.38 -12.21
C ALA A 101 0.96 -7.44 -12.59
N VAL A 102 1.89 -7.27 -11.64
CA VAL A 102 3.25 -6.72 -11.88
C VAL A 102 4.25 -7.78 -11.43
N THR A 103 5.01 -8.34 -12.36
CA THR A 103 5.90 -9.47 -12.07
C THR A 103 7.29 -9.33 -12.70
N GLY A 104 8.32 -9.84 -12.02
CA GLY A 104 9.68 -9.94 -12.58
C GLY A 104 10.35 -8.60 -12.92
N SER A 105 9.82 -7.49 -12.41
CA SER A 105 10.20 -6.15 -12.86
C SER A 105 11.15 -5.47 -11.86
N TYR A 106 11.97 -4.56 -12.38
CA TYR A 106 12.84 -3.71 -11.57
C TYR A 106 12.29 -2.28 -11.52
N LEU A 107 11.92 -1.81 -10.33
CA LEU A 107 11.42 -0.47 -10.07
C LEU A 107 12.39 0.28 -9.15
N THR A 108 13.02 1.33 -9.65
CA THR A 108 14.00 2.11 -8.88
C THR A 108 13.97 3.60 -9.24
N SER A 109 14.48 4.43 -8.37
CA SER A 109 14.49 5.89 -8.59
C SER A 109 13.09 6.44 -8.92
N ILE A 110 12.10 5.99 -8.12
CA ILE A 110 10.70 6.36 -8.26
C ILE A 110 10.44 7.60 -7.41
N GLY A 111 9.73 8.57 -7.96
CA GLY A 111 9.44 9.84 -7.29
C GLY A 111 8.52 9.72 -6.08
N ALA A 112 7.57 8.80 -6.13
CA ALA A 112 6.60 8.50 -5.08
C ALA A 112 6.56 7.00 -4.74
N SER A 113 5.38 6.38 -4.63
CA SER A 113 5.21 4.94 -4.39
C SER A 113 5.52 4.10 -5.62
N ALA A 114 6.01 2.87 -5.42
CA ALA A 114 6.35 2.03 -6.57
C ALA A 114 5.12 1.39 -7.21
N ILE A 115 4.26 0.71 -6.44
CA ILE A 115 3.06 0.04 -6.94
C ILE A 115 1.89 0.36 -6.00
N CYS A 116 0.77 0.84 -6.54
CA CYS A 116 -0.41 1.23 -5.78
C CYS A 116 -1.67 0.51 -6.26
N PHE A 117 -2.45 -0.03 -5.33
CA PHE A 117 -3.80 -0.54 -5.56
C PHE A 117 -4.78 0.32 -4.79
N VAL A 118 -5.58 1.13 -5.48
CA VAL A 118 -6.48 2.09 -4.85
C VAL A 118 -7.88 2.01 -5.44
N GLY A 119 -8.83 1.56 -4.63
CA GLY A 119 -10.23 1.44 -5.02
C GLY A 119 -10.96 2.77 -5.12
N ASP A 120 -12.23 2.72 -5.46
CA ASP A 120 -13.13 3.88 -5.48
C ASP A 120 -13.75 4.06 -4.09
N VAL A 121 -13.71 5.29 -3.59
CA VAL A 121 -14.40 5.66 -2.34
C VAL A 121 -15.89 5.36 -2.36
N ALA A 122 -16.51 5.39 -3.53
CA ALA A 122 -17.92 4.98 -3.69
C ALA A 122 -18.15 3.49 -3.39
N GLY A 123 -17.10 2.68 -3.31
CA GLY A 123 -17.17 1.28 -2.86
C GLY A 123 -17.21 1.11 -1.34
N VAL A 124 -16.89 2.16 -0.58
CA VAL A 124 -16.78 2.11 0.87
C VAL A 124 -18.11 2.47 1.55
N ARG A 125 -18.49 1.69 2.54
CA ARG A 125 -19.68 1.93 3.36
C ARG A 125 -19.36 2.88 4.50
N SER A 126 -20.19 3.90 4.70
CA SER A 126 -19.99 4.92 5.74
C SER A 126 -18.58 5.52 5.75
N PRO A 127 -18.08 6.05 4.62
CA PRO A 127 -16.71 6.50 4.50
C PRO A 127 -16.42 7.74 5.37
N SER A 128 -15.19 7.85 5.84
CA SER A 128 -14.64 9.02 6.52
C SER A 128 -13.20 9.23 6.04
N PHE A 129 -12.82 10.50 5.81
CA PHE A 129 -11.53 10.85 5.19
C PHE A 129 -10.61 11.65 6.12
N ARG A 130 -10.94 11.76 7.38
CA ARG A 130 -10.11 12.50 8.34
C ARG A 130 -9.93 11.70 9.61
N TYR A 131 -8.72 11.66 10.12
CA TYR A 131 -8.44 11.18 11.46
C TYR A 131 -9.38 11.84 12.49
N GLY A 132 -9.93 11.04 13.39
CA GLY A 132 -10.86 11.52 14.42
C GLY A 132 -12.26 11.89 13.92
N LYS A 133 -12.55 11.77 12.63
CA LYS A 133 -13.93 11.84 12.10
C LYS A 133 -14.50 10.45 11.93
N PHE A 134 -15.73 10.26 12.35
CA PHE A 134 -16.45 8.97 12.22
C PHE A 134 -17.94 9.23 11.96
N VAL A 135 -18.57 8.26 11.38
CA VAL A 135 -20.01 8.29 11.14
C VAL A 135 -20.71 7.87 12.43
N PRO A 136 -21.71 8.63 12.94
CA PRO A 136 -22.48 8.24 14.11
C PRO A 136 -23.15 6.87 13.93
N LEU A 137 -23.21 6.08 15.02
CA LEU A 137 -23.73 4.70 14.97
C LEU A 137 -25.16 4.60 14.43
N ASP A 138 -26.00 5.59 14.69
CA ASP A 138 -27.37 5.66 14.18
C ASP A 138 -27.47 5.93 12.68
N LYS A 139 -26.37 6.36 12.04
CA LYS A 139 -26.27 6.64 10.60
C LYS A 139 -25.34 5.68 9.86
N MET A 140 -24.73 4.76 10.60
CA MET A 140 -23.73 3.86 10.04
C MET A 140 -24.37 2.72 9.25
N ASP A 141 -23.82 2.38 8.10
CA ASP A 141 -24.15 1.15 7.38
C ASP A 141 -23.46 -0.05 8.06
N TYR A 142 -24.22 -1.03 8.50
CA TYR A 142 -23.74 -2.23 9.19
C TYR A 142 -23.47 -3.40 8.23
N THR A 143 -23.69 -3.24 6.94
CA THR A 143 -23.46 -4.30 5.94
C THR A 143 -21.95 -4.57 5.81
N LYS A 144 -21.56 -5.83 5.72
CA LYS A 144 -20.16 -6.24 5.57
C LYS A 144 -19.64 -6.02 4.16
N GLY A 145 -18.35 -5.72 4.06
CA GLY A 145 -17.62 -5.63 2.81
C GLY A 145 -17.94 -4.39 1.96
N PRO A 146 -17.47 -4.37 0.73
CA PRO A 146 -17.67 -3.24 -0.18
C PRO A 146 -19.14 -3.12 -0.60
N GLN A 147 -19.54 -1.92 -1.03
CA GLN A 147 -20.91 -1.74 -1.57
C GLN A 147 -21.00 -1.90 -3.10
N ASN A 148 -19.85 -1.97 -3.78
CA ASN A 148 -19.75 -2.28 -5.21
C ASN A 148 -18.39 -2.90 -5.53
N ASP A 149 -18.17 -3.29 -6.79
CA ASP A 149 -16.96 -3.96 -7.27
C ASP A 149 -15.91 -3.00 -7.84
N ASN A 150 -16.05 -1.69 -7.67
CA ASN A 150 -15.15 -0.70 -8.25
C ASN A 150 -13.85 -0.53 -7.43
N HIS A 151 -13.12 -1.63 -7.26
CA HIS A 151 -11.86 -1.70 -6.51
C HIS A 151 -10.95 -2.79 -7.10
N PRO A 152 -9.63 -2.73 -6.89
CA PRO A 152 -8.72 -3.81 -7.29
C PRO A 152 -8.97 -5.07 -6.46
N ALA A 153 -9.00 -6.24 -7.13
CA ALA A 153 -9.09 -7.51 -6.43
C ALA A 153 -8.44 -8.66 -7.21
N TYR A 154 -7.94 -9.65 -6.47
CA TYR A 154 -7.28 -10.85 -7.03
C TYR A 154 -6.10 -10.50 -7.93
N CYS A 155 -5.37 -9.43 -7.61
CA CYS A 155 -4.20 -8.98 -8.34
C CYS A 155 -2.91 -9.43 -7.63
N GLU A 156 -1.79 -9.36 -8.35
CA GLU A 156 -0.51 -9.92 -7.90
C GLU A 156 0.65 -8.94 -8.11
N VAL A 157 1.56 -8.92 -7.12
CA VAL A 157 2.88 -8.28 -7.20
C VAL A 157 3.91 -9.34 -6.79
N SER A 158 4.65 -9.88 -7.77
CA SER A 158 5.58 -10.98 -7.46
C SER A 158 6.91 -10.87 -8.19
N ASP A 159 7.96 -11.40 -7.57
CA ASP A 159 9.30 -11.50 -8.15
C ASP A 159 9.93 -10.16 -8.57
N ASN A 160 9.52 -9.04 -7.95
CA ASN A 160 10.03 -7.72 -8.31
C ASN A 160 11.20 -7.30 -7.41
N LEU A 161 12.08 -6.47 -7.98
CA LEU A 161 13.07 -5.70 -7.25
C LEU A 161 12.58 -4.25 -7.15
N ILE A 162 12.27 -3.79 -5.94
CA ILE A 162 11.76 -2.44 -5.67
C ILE A 162 12.72 -1.74 -4.72
N CYS A 163 13.36 -0.67 -5.17
CA CYS A 163 14.30 0.03 -4.30
C CYS A 163 14.47 1.52 -4.66
N THR A 164 14.96 2.29 -3.70
CA THR A 164 15.27 3.71 -3.90
C THR A 164 14.07 4.48 -4.46
N ILE A 165 12.98 4.43 -3.71
CA ILE A 165 11.71 5.09 -4.05
C ILE A 165 11.47 6.31 -3.15
N GLY A 166 10.46 7.11 -3.46
CA GLY A 166 10.14 8.29 -2.67
C GLY A 166 11.18 9.40 -2.81
N LEU A 167 11.70 9.61 -4.02
CA LEU A 167 12.72 10.65 -4.24
C LEU A 167 12.18 12.05 -3.97
N PHE A 168 10.91 12.30 -4.26
CA PHE A 168 10.26 13.60 -4.09
C PHE A 168 9.20 13.58 -2.99
N GLU A 169 8.41 12.54 -2.90
CA GLU A 169 7.37 12.35 -1.90
C GLU A 169 7.81 11.34 -0.86
N LYS A 170 7.59 11.64 0.43
CA LYS A 170 8.11 10.82 1.54
C LYS A 170 7.03 9.98 2.23
N GLN A 171 5.78 10.37 2.13
CA GLN A 171 4.62 9.60 2.59
C GLN A 171 4.24 8.56 1.53
N ILE A 172 5.09 7.56 1.32
CA ILE A 172 5.00 6.59 0.23
C ILE A 172 5.41 5.18 0.67
N THR A 173 5.22 4.22 -0.21
CA THR A 173 5.55 2.81 0.05
C THR A 173 5.95 2.05 -1.22
N GLY A 174 6.61 0.92 -1.02
CA GLY A 174 6.91 -0.01 -2.12
C GLY A 174 5.63 -0.57 -2.74
N VAL A 175 4.70 -1.06 -1.91
CA VAL A 175 3.38 -1.53 -2.35
C VAL A 175 2.30 -0.93 -1.44
N GLU A 176 1.37 -0.19 -2.03
CA GLU A 176 0.23 0.43 -1.35
C GLU A 176 -1.05 -0.33 -1.61
N LEU A 177 -1.77 -0.71 -0.56
CA LEU A 177 -3.05 -1.41 -0.60
C LEU A 177 -4.10 -0.57 0.13
N SER A 178 -5.01 0.07 -0.63
CA SER A 178 -6.09 0.89 -0.08
C SER A 178 -7.40 0.62 -0.81
N MET A 179 -8.46 0.35 -0.07
CA MET A 179 -9.78 0.02 -0.64
C MET A 179 -9.70 -1.07 -1.73
N CYS A 180 -9.01 -2.16 -1.42
CA CYS A 180 -8.83 -3.31 -2.32
C CYS A 180 -8.98 -4.63 -1.55
N ARG A 181 -8.96 -5.77 -2.22
CA ARG A 181 -9.05 -7.09 -1.56
C ARG A 181 -8.29 -8.17 -2.31
N ASN A 182 -7.93 -9.24 -1.61
CA ASN A 182 -7.30 -10.43 -2.19
C ASN A 182 -6.11 -10.08 -3.11
N ILE A 183 -5.21 -9.21 -2.65
CA ILE A 183 -3.96 -8.91 -3.35
C ILE A 183 -2.88 -9.81 -2.80
N THR A 184 -2.13 -10.46 -3.68
CA THR A 184 -0.94 -11.24 -3.32
C THR A 184 0.31 -10.42 -3.57
N VAL A 185 1.15 -10.28 -2.53
CA VAL A 185 2.46 -9.63 -2.62
C VAL A 185 3.51 -10.67 -2.20
N SER A 186 4.24 -11.22 -3.15
CA SER A 186 5.12 -12.37 -2.88
C SER A 186 6.45 -12.34 -3.61
N HIS A 187 7.50 -12.90 -2.99
CA HIS A 187 8.83 -13.05 -3.60
C HIS A 187 9.47 -11.74 -4.06
N ASN A 188 9.12 -10.60 -3.46
CA ASN A 188 9.72 -9.33 -3.81
C ASN A 188 10.90 -9.01 -2.89
N SER A 189 11.91 -8.31 -3.43
CA SER A 189 12.92 -7.62 -2.64
C SER A 189 12.60 -6.13 -2.61
N ILE A 190 12.34 -5.57 -1.42
CA ILE A 190 11.92 -4.17 -1.24
C ILE A 190 12.87 -3.50 -0.25
N TYR A 191 13.57 -2.43 -0.67
CA TYR A 191 14.48 -1.74 0.22
C TYR A 191 14.75 -0.27 -0.16
N ASN A 192 15.44 0.46 0.71
CA ASN A 192 15.71 1.89 0.53
C ASN A 192 14.44 2.72 0.35
N THR A 193 13.49 2.57 1.27
CA THR A 193 12.25 3.35 1.27
C THR A 193 12.27 4.41 2.39
N PRO A 194 11.79 5.62 2.16
CA PRO A 194 11.69 6.65 3.21
C PRO A 194 10.68 6.30 4.29
N ARG A 195 9.63 5.55 3.95
CA ARG A 195 8.58 5.07 4.86
C ARG A 195 8.47 3.53 4.77
N ALA A 196 7.31 2.96 4.63
CA ALA A 196 7.09 1.50 4.64
C ALA A 196 7.55 0.80 3.35
N GLY A 197 7.85 -0.48 3.45
CA GLY A 197 8.00 -1.35 2.27
C GLY A 197 6.64 -1.74 1.69
N ILE A 198 5.72 -2.19 2.55
CA ILE A 198 4.32 -2.49 2.19
C ILE A 198 3.42 -1.76 3.18
N ASN A 199 2.36 -1.13 2.68
CA ASN A 199 1.35 -0.50 3.50
C ASN A 199 -0.03 -1.06 3.19
N ILE A 200 -0.72 -1.51 4.23
CA ILE A 200 -2.12 -1.94 4.19
C ILE A 200 -2.90 -0.84 4.88
N SER A 201 -3.59 -0.05 4.10
CA SER A 201 -4.38 1.04 4.64
C SER A 201 -5.66 0.53 5.34
N GLU A 202 -6.43 1.45 5.76
CA GLU A 202 -7.76 1.27 6.36
C GLU A 202 -8.80 0.74 5.38
N GLY A 203 -9.94 0.22 5.87
CA GLY A 203 -11.11 -0.15 5.07
C GLY A 203 -10.86 -1.17 3.98
N THR A 204 -9.74 -1.82 4.04
CA THR A 204 -9.39 -2.93 3.15
C THR A 204 -10.29 -4.13 3.46
N TRP A 205 -10.85 -4.75 2.43
CA TRP A 205 -11.79 -5.86 2.66
C TRP A 205 -11.11 -7.21 2.92
N GLY A 206 -9.80 -7.20 3.09
CA GLY A 206 -9.01 -8.34 3.51
C GLY A 206 -8.66 -9.33 2.39
N GLY A 207 -8.30 -10.56 2.80
CA GLY A 207 -7.87 -11.61 1.90
C GLY A 207 -6.49 -11.41 1.29
N HIS A 208 -5.73 -10.41 1.74
CA HIS A 208 -4.37 -10.19 1.24
C HIS A 208 -3.43 -11.29 1.73
N ILE A 209 -2.49 -11.69 0.86
CA ILE A 209 -1.42 -12.62 1.17
C ILE A 209 -0.09 -11.91 0.94
N ILE A 210 0.69 -11.74 2.01
CA ILE A 210 2.02 -11.12 1.97
C ILE A 210 3.01 -12.19 2.40
N GLU A 211 3.77 -12.75 1.44
CA GLU A 211 4.61 -13.90 1.72
C GLU A 211 5.91 -13.94 0.91
N TYR A 212 6.93 -14.58 1.49
CA TYR A 212 8.22 -14.79 0.85
C TYR A 212 8.92 -13.51 0.36
N ASN A 213 8.63 -12.35 0.97
CA ASN A 213 9.31 -11.12 0.63
C ASN A 213 10.55 -10.92 1.50
N ASP A 214 11.57 -10.29 0.93
CA ASP A 214 12.74 -9.79 1.64
C ASP A 214 12.67 -8.26 1.70
N ILE A 215 12.35 -7.69 2.89
CA ILE A 215 12.09 -6.25 3.02
C ILE A 215 12.98 -5.68 4.12
N PHE A 216 13.81 -4.69 3.77
CA PHE A 216 14.79 -4.13 4.69
C PHE A 216 15.16 -2.68 4.35
N ASN A 217 15.85 -2.00 5.27
CA ASN A 217 16.28 -0.60 5.12
C ASN A 217 15.10 0.32 4.75
N THR A 218 14.01 0.17 5.48
CA THR A 218 12.79 0.97 5.39
C THR A 218 12.75 2.01 6.51
N VAL A 219 11.74 2.88 6.52
CA VAL A 219 11.51 3.92 7.55
C VAL A 219 12.72 4.82 7.72
N LYS A 220 13.37 5.19 6.61
CA LYS A 220 14.63 5.96 6.65
C LYS A 220 14.43 7.43 7.01
N GLU A 221 13.28 7.99 6.65
CA GLU A 221 13.01 9.43 6.76
C GLU A 221 11.73 9.74 7.56
N THR A 222 11.02 8.72 8.03
CA THR A 222 9.85 8.85 8.90
C THR A 222 10.07 8.15 10.24
N GLY A 223 9.14 8.30 11.17
CA GLY A 223 9.08 7.57 12.44
C GLY A 223 7.71 6.94 12.63
N ASP A 224 7.56 6.13 13.69
CA ASP A 224 6.29 5.49 14.07
C ASP A 224 5.64 4.66 12.94
N HIS A 225 6.49 3.92 12.20
CA HIS A 225 6.05 3.07 11.10
C HIS A 225 6.82 1.75 11.09
N GLY A 226 6.29 0.78 10.34
CA GLY A 226 6.91 -0.52 10.13
C GLY A 226 7.33 -0.80 8.69
N THR A 227 8.14 -1.84 8.53
CA THR A 227 8.49 -2.39 7.21
C THR A 227 7.24 -2.86 6.48
N ILE A 228 6.35 -3.60 7.15
CA ILE A 228 4.96 -3.81 6.78
C ILE A 228 4.13 -3.01 7.77
N ASN A 229 3.32 -2.08 7.27
CA ASN A 229 2.58 -1.13 8.08
C ASN A 229 1.07 -1.22 7.77
N SER A 230 0.23 -1.09 8.80
CA SER A 230 -1.23 -0.99 8.66
C SER A 230 -1.80 -0.10 9.75
N TRP A 231 -2.85 0.65 9.46
CA TRP A 231 -3.54 1.46 10.46
C TRP A 231 -5.01 1.11 10.68
N GLY A 232 -5.57 0.11 10.09
CA GLY A 232 -6.90 -0.43 10.39
C GLY A 232 -8.09 0.54 10.40
N ARG A 233 -8.11 1.57 11.13
CA ARG A 233 -9.14 2.65 11.31
C ARG A 233 -10.52 2.40 10.66
N ASP A 234 -11.01 1.20 10.81
CA ASP A 234 -12.27 0.74 10.23
C ASP A 234 -13.49 1.35 10.94
N ARG A 235 -14.71 1.05 10.49
CA ARG A 235 -15.96 1.65 11.02
C ARG A 235 -16.15 1.53 12.52
N PHE A 236 -15.58 0.51 13.18
CA PHE A 236 -15.64 0.37 14.63
C PHE A 236 -14.65 1.25 15.37
N TRP A 237 -13.58 1.66 14.71
CA TRP A 237 -12.45 2.35 15.34
C TRP A 237 -12.78 3.79 15.71
N HIS A 238 -12.26 4.21 16.86
CA HIS A 238 -12.35 5.57 17.34
C HIS A 238 -11.07 5.93 18.11
N PRO A 239 -10.49 7.16 17.93
CA PRO A 239 -9.26 7.56 18.62
C PRO A 239 -9.41 7.63 20.14
N ASN A 240 -10.63 7.78 20.67
CA ASN A 240 -10.91 7.63 22.09
C ASN A 240 -11.22 6.18 22.40
N TYR A 241 -10.32 5.54 23.15
CA TYR A 241 -10.41 4.13 23.51
C TYR A 241 -11.72 3.75 24.23
N ASN A 242 -12.25 4.61 25.11
CA ASN A 242 -13.50 4.32 25.81
C ASN A 242 -14.69 4.27 24.83
N ILE A 243 -14.71 5.16 23.86
CA ILE A 243 -15.76 5.17 22.81
C ILE A 243 -15.61 3.93 21.93
N MET A 244 -14.40 3.60 21.50
CA MET A 244 -14.14 2.39 20.71
C MET A 244 -14.58 1.12 21.48
N THR A 245 -14.25 1.02 22.76
CA THR A 245 -14.67 -0.09 23.62
C THR A 245 -16.19 -0.19 23.72
N GLN A 246 -16.87 0.95 23.88
CA GLN A 246 -18.34 0.96 23.87
C GLN A 246 -18.90 0.47 22.53
N ILE A 247 -18.38 0.99 21.40
CA ILE A 247 -18.80 0.58 20.04
C ILE A 247 -18.63 -0.93 19.84
N THR A 248 -17.47 -1.47 20.21
CA THR A 248 -17.18 -2.90 19.99
C THR A 248 -17.99 -3.82 20.91
N ASN A 249 -18.34 -3.38 22.11
CA ASN A 249 -19.23 -4.11 23.02
C ASN A 249 -20.69 -4.10 22.55
N GLU A 250 -21.20 -2.95 22.10
CA GLU A 250 -22.57 -2.81 21.63
C GLU A 250 -22.80 -3.38 20.23
N LYS A 251 -21.77 -3.30 19.37
CA LYS A 251 -21.84 -3.66 17.95
C LYS A 251 -20.62 -4.50 17.51
N PRO A 252 -20.37 -5.67 18.11
CA PRO A 252 -19.17 -6.46 17.82
C PRO A 252 -19.07 -6.89 16.34
N ALA A 253 -20.16 -6.96 15.62
CA ALA A 253 -20.16 -7.29 14.20
C ALA A 253 -19.47 -6.22 13.32
N LEU A 254 -19.31 -4.98 13.81
CA LEU A 254 -18.58 -3.94 13.09
C LEU A 254 -17.08 -4.22 12.98
N ILE A 255 -16.50 -4.98 13.92
CA ILE A 255 -15.06 -5.27 13.93
C ILE A 255 -14.60 -5.92 12.60
N LEU A 256 -15.42 -6.82 12.07
CA LEU A 256 -15.15 -7.51 10.80
C LEU A 256 -16.00 -6.99 9.64
N ALA A 257 -16.56 -5.80 9.77
CA ALA A 257 -17.43 -5.26 8.72
C ALA A 257 -16.63 -4.74 7.51
N ASP A 258 -15.43 -4.25 7.73
CA ASP A 258 -14.53 -3.78 6.68
C ASP A 258 -13.50 -4.87 6.31
N VAL A 259 -12.82 -5.48 7.24
CA VAL A 259 -11.86 -6.56 6.97
C VAL A 259 -12.55 -7.93 7.05
N VAL A 260 -13.24 -8.30 5.96
CA VAL A 260 -14.14 -9.47 5.92
C VAL A 260 -13.38 -10.80 5.89
N GLU A 261 -12.25 -10.83 5.17
CA GLU A 261 -11.37 -11.98 5.05
C GLU A 261 -10.04 -11.72 5.78
N PRO A 262 -9.40 -12.75 6.37
CA PRO A 262 -8.15 -12.52 7.09
C PRO A 262 -7.02 -12.07 6.15
N ILE A 263 -6.17 -11.17 6.67
CA ILE A 263 -4.93 -10.75 6.02
C ILE A 263 -3.82 -11.66 6.55
N ILE A 264 -3.08 -12.29 5.64
CA ILE A 264 -2.04 -13.26 5.96
C ILE A 264 -0.67 -12.64 5.70
N ILE A 265 0.18 -12.62 6.72
CA ILE A 265 1.59 -12.20 6.63
C ILE A 265 2.45 -13.37 7.06
N ARG A 266 3.15 -14.01 6.12
CA ARG A 266 3.91 -15.23 6.42
C ARG A 266 5.18 -15.38 5.59
N HIS A 267 6.15 -16.13 6.12
CA HIS A 267 7.39 -16.50 5.43
C HIS A 267 8.21 -15.32 4.89
N ASN A 268 8.05 -14.13 5.47
CA ASN A 268 8.83 -12.96 5.07
C ASN A 268 10.11 -12.87 5.92
N ARG A 269 11.16 -12.30 5.31
CA ARG A 269 12.36 -11.82 6.00
C ARG A 269 12.27 -10.30 6.10
N LEU A 270 12.18 -9.78 7.31
CA LEU A 270 11.92 -8.37 7.57
C LEU A 270 13.03 -7.77 8.44
N ARG A 271 13.45 -6.56 8.14
CA ARG A 271 14.37 -5.80 8.96
C ARG A 271 14.06 -4.32 8.95
N CYS A 272 13.65 -3.77 10.08
CA CYS A 272 13.46 -2.35 10.29
C CYS A 272 14.43 -1.84 11.36
N ASP A 273 15.35 -0.96 10.97
CA ASP A 273 16.35 -0.42 11.91
C ASP A 273 15.86 0.84 12.65
N ARG A 274 14.67 1.37 12.29
CA ARG A 274 14.13 2.64 12.83
C ARG A 274 12.65 2.59 13.22
N GLY A 275 12.08 1.40 13.31
CA GLY A 275 10.68 1.18 13.64
C GLY A 275 10.42 -0.32 13.82
N TRP A 276 9.27 -0.80 13.41
CA TRP A 276 8.87 -2.19 13.56
C TRP A 276 9.04 -2.99 12.27
N ASP A 277 9.30 -4.30 12.38
CA ASP A 277 9.27 -5.19 11.22
C ASP A 277 7.82 -5.34 10.71
N ILE A 278 6.86 -5.48 11.63
CA ILE A 278 5.43 -5.45 11.33
C ILE A 278 4.75 -4.50 12.32
N ASP A 279 4.07 -3.49 11.80
CA ASP A 279 3.33 -2.50 12.56
C ASP A 279 1.83 -2.61 12.28
N LEU A 280 1.08 -3.14 13.24
CA LEU A 280 -0.38 -3.15 13.23
C LEU A 280 -0.88 -2.04 14.15
N ASP A 281 -1.13 -0.87 13.58
CA ASP A 281 -1.54 0.34 14.25
C ASP A 281 -3.07 0.53 14.21
N ASP A 282 -3.60 1.43 15.03
CA ASP A 282 -4.94 2.02 15.02
C ASP A 282 -6.11 1.06 14.64
N GLY A 283 -6.27 -0.04 15.37
CA GLY A 283 -7.41 -0.94 15.18
C GLY A 283 -7.24 -2.00 14.11
N SER A 284 -6.05 -2.18 13.55
CA SER A 284 -5.77 -3.23 12.56
C SER A 284 -6.25 -4.60 13.04
N SER A 285 -7.24 -5.17 12.37
CA SER A 285 -7.95 -6.38 12.78
C SER A 285 -7.98 -7.46 11.70
N ASN A 286 -8.25 -8.71 12.10
CA ASN A 286 -8.35 -9.89 11.23
C ASN A 286 -7.03 -10.26 10.53
N TYR A 287 -5.96 -10.44 11.31
CA TYR A 287 -4.63 -10.79 10.82
C TYR A 287 -4.18 -12.18 11.27
N GLN A 288 -3.48 -12.89 10.39
CA GLN A 288 -2.74 -14.11 10.67
C GLN A 288 -1.26 -13.90 10.33
N ILE A 289 -0.39 -13.84 11.34
CA ILE A 289 1.02 -13.51 11.21
C ILE A 289 1.85 -14.70 11.70
N TYR A 290 2.48 -15.42 10.78
CA TYR A 290 3.22 -16.63 11.16
C TYR A 290 4.40 -16.96 10.24
N ASN A 291 5.37 -17.67 10.78
CA ASN A 291 6.57 -18.13 10.08
C ASN A 291 7.40 -16.98 9.47
N ASN A 292 7.38 -15.78 10.04
CA ASN A 292 8.21 -14.69 9.58
C ASN A 292 9.53 -14.65 10.36
N LEU A 293 10.57 -14.13 9.73
CA LEU A 293 11.84 -13.79 10.34
C LEU A 293 11.93 -12.27 10.51
N CYS A 294 11.73 -11.78 11.74
CA CYS A 294 11.81 -10.38 12.13
C CYS A 294 13.18 -10.10 12.73
N LEU A 295 14.04 -9.37 12.01
CA LEU A 295 15.46 -9.28 12.35
C LEU A 295 15.83 -8.17 13.33
N ASN A 296 15.03 -7.09 13.42
CA ASN A 296 15.41 -5.96 14.27
C ASN A 296 14.25 -5.16 14.90
N GLY A 297 13.11 -4.99 14.25
CA GLY A 297 12.01 -4.14 14.71
C GLY A 297 10.94 -4.85 15.53
N GLY A 298 10.82 -6.16 15.38
CA GLY A 298 9.76 -6.94 16.04
C GLY A 298 8.37 -6.68 15.46
N ILE A 299 7.33 -7.03 16.23
CA ILE A 299 5.93 -6.92 15.82
C ILE A 299 5.19 -6.02 16.82
N LYS A 300 4.67 -4.89 16.37
CA LYS A 300 3.79 -4.01 17.15
C LYS A 300 2.34 -4.42 16.93
N LEU A 301 1.62 -4.61 18.01
CA LEU A 301 0.19 -4.92 18.02
C LEU A 301 -0.52 -3.87 18.86
N ARG A 302 -0.93 -2.78 18.24
CA ARG A 302 -1.76 -1.78 18.88
C ARG A 302 -3.21 -2.30 19.04
N GLU A 303 -4.17 -1.49 19.44
CA GLU A 303 -5.54 -1.94 19.58
C GLU A 303 -6.08 -2.57 18.29
N GLY A 304 -6.83 -3.66 18.41
CA GLY A 304 -7.41 -4.41 17.30
C GLY A 304 -7.85 -5.81 17.73
N PHE A 305 -8.52 -6.53 16.84
CA PHE A 305 -9.21 -7.76 17.16
C PHE A 305 -8.89 -8.87 16.15
N TYR A 306 -9.11 -10.13 16.56
CA TYR A 306 -8.96 -11.31 15.70
C TYR A 306 -7.59 -11.41 15.04
N ARG A 307 -6.52 -11.26 15.84
CA ARG A 307 -5.14 -11.38 15.39
C ARG A 307 -4.51 -12.63 15.97
N THR A 308 -3.95 -13.48 15.12
CA THR A 308 -3.12 -14.63 15.51
C THR A 308 -1.68 -14.34 15.12
N VAL A 309 -0.77 -14.47 16.09
CA VAL A 309 0.67 -14.28 15.88
C VAL A 309 1.38 -15.50 16.45
N GLU A 310 1.94 -16.35 15.60
CA GLU A 310 2.55 -17.59 16.02
C GLU A 310 3.75 -18.00 15.17
N ASN A 311 4.64 -18.76 15.74
CA ASN A 311 5.79 -19.36 15.05
C ASN A 311 6.67 -18.35 14.26
N ASN A 312 6.78 -17.10 14.74
CA ASN A 312 7.68 -16.12 14.18
C ASN A 312 9.02 -16.12 14.93
N ILE A 313 10.12 -15.87 14.21
CA ILE A 313 11.43 -15.67 14.83
C ILE A 313 11.68 -14.16 14.93
N ILE A 314 11.86 -13.66 16.16
CA ILE A 314 12.12 -12.25 16.45
C ILE A 314 13.51 -12.15 17.08
N CYS A 315 14.48 -11.57 16.36
CA CYS A 315 15.89 -11.61 16.73
C CYS A 315 16.32 -10.53 17.73
N LEU A 316 15.79 -9.32 17.62
CA LEU A 316 16.08 -8.20 18.52
C LEU A 316 14.79 -7.52 18.93
N LEU A 317 14.48 -7.64 20.22
CA LEU A 317 13.44 -6.82 20.84
C LEU A 317 14.14 -5.62 21.49
N TYR A 318 14.09 -4.46 20.85
CA TYR A 318 14.29 -3.23 21.61
C TYR A 318 12.99 -2.99 22.39
N THR A 319 13.03 -3.32 23.65
CA THR A 319 12.08 -2.72 24.59
C THR A 319 12.55 -1.28 24.80
N SER A 320 12.19 -0.36 23.91
CA SER A 320 12.11 1.02 24.34
C SER A 320 10.99 1.05 25.35
N ASP A 321 11.29 1.44 26.57
CA ASP A 321 10.32 1.65 27.61
C ASP A 321 9.17 2.46 27.03
N ALA A 322 8.04 1.81 26.86
CA ALA A 322 6.80 2.48 26.59
C ALA A 322 6.42 3.17 27.90
N ALA A 323 6.87 4.43 28.03
CA ALA A 323 6.40 5.33 29.07
C ALA A 323 5.02 5.88 28.69
#